data_286439ff081e305491dc94b83fb8de78
#
_entry.id   286439ff081e305491dc94b83fb8de78
#
_cell.length_a   1.000
_cell.length_b   1.000
_cell.length_c   1.000
_cell.angle_alpha   90.00
_cell.angle_beta   90.00
_cell.angle_gamma   90.00
#
_symmetry.space_group_name_H-M   'P 1'
#
loop_
_entity.id
_entity.type
_entity.pdbx_description
1 polymer ?
#
loop_
_entity_poly.entity_id
_entity_poly.type
_entity_poly.pdbx_seq_one_letter_code
_entity_poly.pdbx_strand_id
1 'polypeptide(L)'
;MRQSPGALAPAPRPIPMIAVDTNVLVRFVTNDEPAQARRAAALFAAHEIRIPKTVLLECEWVLRYAYALPREAIASAFRAVLGLPGVSVEDPNAAAQAIAWFEKGMDFADALHLASSGRVERFASFDARLVARARRLSAVPVAEP
;
A
#
# COMPACT_ATOMS: atom_id res chain seq x y z
N MET A 1 -4.78 53.97 25.24
CA MET A 1 -5.24 52.60 25.46
C MET A 1 -4.63 51.69 24.44
N ARG A 2 -3.62 50.93 24.81
CA ARG A 2 -2.98 49.97 23.87
C ARG A 2 -3.83 48.73 23.85
N GLN A 3 -4.40 48.37 22.69
CA GLN A 3 -5.02 47.08 22.47
C GLN A 3 -3.93 46.01 22.48
N SER A 4 -4.02 45.08 23.42
CA SER A 4 -3.20 43.88 23.43
C SER A 4 -3.44 43.16 22.09
N PRO A 5 -2.39 42.74 21.37
CA PRO A 5 -2.60 41.91 20.18
C PRO A 5 -3.36 40.67 20.60
N GLY A 6 -4.55 40.49 20.04
CA GLY A 6 -5.38 39.33 20.32
C GLY A 6 -4.54 38.06 20.18
N ALA A 7 -4.57 37.21 21.18
CA ALA A 7 -3.89 35.92 21.12
C ALA A 7 -4.39 35.17 19.89
N LEU A 8 -3.46 34.81 18.98
CA LEU A 8 -3.78 33.95 17.85
C LEU A 8 -4.37 32.65 18.40
N ALA A 9 -5.50 32.23 17.83
CA ALA A 9 -6.07 30.93 18.16
C ALA A 9 -5.00 29.83 17.99
N PRO A 10 -4.91 28.87 18.93
CA PRO A 10 -3.95 27.77 18.77
C PRO A 10 -4.21 27.06 17.45
N ALA A 11 -3.13 26.68 16.76
CA ALA A 11 -3.24 25.90 15.54
C ALA A 11 -4.08 24.63 15.80
N PRO A 12 -4.96 24.23 14.87
CA PRO A 12 -5.73 23.00 15.04
C PRO A 12 -4.77 21.83 15.26
N ARG A 13 -5.09 20.96 16.22
CA ARG A 13 -4.30 19.75 16.49
C ARG A 13 -4.34 18.89 15.22
N PRO A 14 -3.18 18.39 14.75
CA PRO A 14 -3.18 17.48 13.62
C PRO A 14 -4.03 16.24 13.95
N ILE A 15 -4.80 15.76 12.97
CA ILE A 15 -5.53 14.51 13.11
C ILE A 15 -4.48 13.41 13.32
N PRO A 16 -4.59 12.58 14.39
CA PRO A 16 -3.60 11.53 14.62
C PRO A 16 -3.51 10.57 13.45
N MET A 17 -2.30 10.30 13.00
CA MET A 17 -2.03 9.27 12.01
C MET A 17 -1.91 7.92 12.70
N ILE A 18 -2.65 6.93 12.23
CA ILE A 18 -2.67 5.58 12.76
C ILE A 18 -2.18 4.62 11.70
N ALA A 19 -1.17 3.83 12.01
CA ALA A 19 -0.76 2.71 11.17
C ALA A 19 -1.67 1.52 11.44
N VAL A 20 -1.99 0.77 10.40
CA VAL A 20 -2.88 -0.39 10.51
C VAL A 20 -2.12 -1.68 10.22
N ASP A 21 -2.53 -2.75 10.91
CA ASP A 21 -2.05 -4.11 10.67
C ASP A 21 -2.84 -4.74 9.51
N THR A 22 -2.33 -5.84 9.02
CA THR A 22 -2.91 -6.59 7.90
C THR A 22 -4.37 -6.94 8.12
N ASN A 23 -4.73 -7.44 9.31
CA ASN A 23 -6.12 -7.82 9.60
C ASN A 23 -7.09 -6.63 9.49
N VAL A 24 -6.67 -5.45 9.90
CA VAL A 24 -7.51 -4.25 9.77
C VAL A 24 -7.75 -3.91 8.31
N LEU A 25 -6.70 -3.95 7.49
CA LEU A 25 -6.81 -3.67 6.06
C LEU A 25 -7.66 -4.72 5.35
N VAL A 26 -7.45 -6.00 5.66
CA VAL A 26 -8.24 -7.10 5.09
C VAL A 26 -9.73 -6.95 5.41
N ARG A 27 -10.07 -6.66 6.67
CA ARG A 27 -11.48 -6.46 7.09
C ARG A 27 -12.10 -5.25 6.41
N PHE A 28 -11.32 -4.19 6.23
CA PHE A 28 -11.80 -3.00 5.52
C PHE A 28 -12.10 -3.29 4.05
N VAL A 29 -11.25 -4.09 3.39
CA VAL A 29 -11.36 -4.39 1.97
C VAL A 29 -12.44 -5.44 1.68
N THR A 30 -12.54 -6.49 2.51
CA THR A 30 -13.39 -7.65 2.21
C THR A 30 -14.79 -7.55 2.82
N ASN A 31 -14.93 -6.85 3.94
CA ASN A 31 -16.21 -6.71 4.65
C ASN A 31 -16.86 -8.06 5.01
N ASP A 32 -16.09 -9.10 5.21
CA ASP A 32 -16.61 -10.46 5.49
C ASP A 32 -16.90 -10.75 6.96
N GLU A 33 -16.35 -9.95 7.87
CA GLU A 33 -16.62 -9.95 9.31
C GLU A 33 -17.33 -8.64 9.68
N PRO A 34 -18.67 -8.58 9.66
CA PRO A 34 -19.38 -7.29 9.72
C PRO A 34 -19.02 -6.41 10.91
N ALA A 35 -18.84 -7.00 12.10
CA ALA A 35 -18.48 -6.23 13.29
C ALA A 35 -17.06 -5.64 13.19
N GLN A 36 -16.10 -6.43 12.74
CA GLN A 36 -14.71 -5.97 12.54
C GLN A 36 -14.61 -5.01 11.36
N ALA A 37 -15.34 -5.27 10.29
CA ALA A 37 -15.37 -4.38 9.12
C ALA A 37 -15.92 -2.99 9.49
N ARG A 38 -16.97 -2.92 10.32
CA ARG A 38 -17.50 -1.64 10.80
C ARG A 38 -16.48 -0.88 11.66
N ARG A 39 -15.75 -1.60 12.53
CA ARG A 39 -14.69 -0.99 13.36
C ARG A 39 -13.54 -0.47 12.49
N ALA A 40 -13.13 -1.25 11.50
CA ALA A 40 -12.11 -0.82 10.53
C ALA A 40 -12.57 0.42 9.75
N ALA A 41 -13.79 0.41 9.23
CA ALA A 41 -14.35 1.54 8.51
C ALA A 41 -14.43 2.80 9.38
N ALA A 42 -14.81 2.66 10.65
CA ALA A 42 -14.85 3.77 11.61
C ALA A 42 -13.45 4.36 11.85
N LEU A 43 -12.43 3.49 11.93
CA LEU A 43 -11.04 3.92 12.08
C LEU A 43 -10.58 4.74 10.87
N PHE A 44 -10.83 4.24 9.67
CA PHE A 44 -10.49 4.94 8.42
C PHE A 44 -11.23 6.27 8.27
N ALA A 45 -12.47 6.36 8.75
CA ALA A 45 -13.26 7.57 8.69
C ALA A 45 -12.80 8.65 9.67
N ALA A 46 -12.27 8.25 10.84
CA ALA A 46 -11.97 9.15 11.95
C ALA A 46 -10.50 9.59 12.01
N HIS A 47 -9.60 8.94 11.29
CA HIS A 47 -8.16 9.16 11.42
C HIS A 47 -7.46 9.21 10.07
N GLU A 48 -6.28 9.84 10.04
CA GLU A 48 -5.30 9.65 8.99
C GLU A 48 -4.72 8.24 9.12
N ILE A 49 -4.70 7.49 8.02
CA ILE A 49 -4.25 6.08 8.02
C ILE A 49 -2.95 5.95 7.25
N ARG A 50 -2.00 5.26 7.85
CA ARG A 50 -0.76 4.88 7.17
C ARG A 50 -0.68 3.37 7.02
N ILE A 51 -0.39 2.93 5.80
CA ILE A 51 -0.25 1.52 5.45
C ILE A 51 1.25 1.24 5.21
N PRO A 52 1.90 0.45 6.08
CA PRO A 52 3.28 0.00 5.81
C PRO A 52 3.34 -0.87 4.55
N LYS A 53 4.45 -0.85 3.83
CA LYS A 53 4.65 -1.72 2.66
C LYS A 53 4.51 -3.20 3.00
N THR A 54 4.98 -3.59 4.17
CA THR A 54 4.88 -4.97 4.66
C THR A 54 3.43 -5.41 4.87
N VAL A 55 2.57 -4.50 5.32
CA VAL A 55 1.13 -4.76 5.46
C VAL A 55 0.47 -4.90 4.09
N LEU A 56 0.82 -4.05 3.14
CA LEU A 56 0.31 -4.16 1.77
C LEU A 56 0.69 -5.51 1.14
N LEU A 57 1.94 -5.92 1.32
CA LEU A 57 2.46 -7.20 0.85
C LEU A 57 1.70 -8.39 1.43
N GLU A 58 1.53 -8.42 2.74
CA GLU A 58 0.82 -9.50 3.44
C GLU A 58 -0.66 -9.50 3.09
N CYS A 59 -1.28 -8.34 2.94
CA CYS A 59 -2.68 -8.21 2.53
C CYS A 59 -2.92 -8.82 1.16
N GLU A 60 -2.05 -8.58 0.18
CA GLU A 60 -2.16 -9.24 -1.14
C GLU A 60 -2.14 -10.75 -1.00
N TRP A 61 -1.21 -11.28 -0.23
CA TRP A 61 -1.09 -12.71 -0.01
C TRP A 61 -2.38 -13.29 0.61
N VAL A 62 -2.93 -12.64 1.64
CA VAL A 62 -4.18 -13.07 2.30
C VAL A 62 -5.35 -13.02 1.31
N LEU A 63 -5.50 -11.94 0.55
CA LEU A 63 -6.58 -11.79 -0.42
C LEU A 63 -6.52 -12.86 -1.51
N ARG A 64 -5.33 -13.22 -1.94
CA ARG A 64 -5.11 -14.24 -2.97
C ARG A 64 -5.36 -15.64 -2.46
N TYR A 65 -4.79 -16.01 -1.31
CA TYR A 65 -4.84 -17.40 -0.82
C TYR A 65 -6.05 -17.69 0.06
N ALA A 66 -6.41 -16.79 0.96
CA ALA A 66 -7.54 -17.03 1.88
C ALA A 66 -8.89 -16.68 1.26
N TYR A 67 -8.93 -15.68 0.38
CA TYR A 67 -10.17 -15.21 -0.24
C TYR A 67 -10.29 -15.60 -1.71
N ALA A 68 -9.25 -16.20 -2.28
CA ALA A 68 -9.20 -16.61 -3.68
C ALA A 68 -9.58 -15.49 -4.67
N LEU A 69 -9.24 -14.23 -4.35
CA LEU A 69 -9.51 -13.11 -5.24
C LEU A 69 -8.58 -13.12 -6.44
N PRO A 70 -9.09 -12.83 -7.63
CA PRO A 70 -8.25 -12.69 -8.81
C PRO A 70 -7.37 -11.43 -8.73
N ARG A 71 -6.31 -11.44 -9.50
CA ARG A 71 -5.32 -10.35 -9.58
C ARG A 71 -5.97 -8.98 -9.81
N GLU A 72 -6.90 -8.89 -10.72
CA GLU A 72 -7.59 -7.65 -11.09
C GLU A 72 -8.41 -7.10 -9.91
N ALA A 73 -9.05 -7.96 -9.15
CA ALA A 73 -9.83 -7.57 -7.99
C ALA A 73 -8.92 -7.04 -6.87
N ILE A 74 -7.79 -7.68 -6.64
CA ILE A 74 -6.81 -7.24 -5.63
C ILE A 74 -6.22 -5.88 -6.02
N ALA A 75 -5.79 -5.72 -7.26
CA ALA A 75 -5.25 -4.47 -7.75
C ALA A 75 -6.26 -3.33 -7.66
N SER A 76 -7.51 -3.58 -8.03
CA SER A 76 -8.61 -2.62 -7.94
C SER A 76 -8.87 -2.21 -6.49
N ALA A 77 -8.88 -3.17 -5.56
CA ALA A 77 -9.07 -2.89 -4.14
C ALA A 77 -7.94 -2.02 -3.59
N PHE A 78 -6.70 -2.32 -3.93
CA PHE A 78 -5.55 -1.53 -3.50
C PHE A 78 -5.60 -0.10 -4.03
N ARG A 79 -5.94 0.09 -5.31
CA ARG A 79 -6.10 1.42 -5.88
C ARG A 79 -7.21 2.20 -5.19
N ALA A 80 -8.32 1.55 -4.90
CA ALA A 80 -9.44 2.19 -4.21
C ALA A 80 -9.05 2.66 -2.81
N VAL A 81 -8.38 1.81 -2.03
CA VAL A 81 -7.93 2.16 -0.67
C VAL A 81 -6.87 3.25 -0.69
N LEU A 82 -5.85 3.12 -1.54
CA LEU A 82 -4.76 4.09 -1.61
C LEU A 82 -5.21 5.43 -2.21
N GLY A 83 -6.35 5.46 -2.89
CA GLY A 83 -6.96 6.68 -3.40
C GLY A 83 -7.89 7.39 -2.42
N LEU A 84 -8.17 6.80 -1.25
CA LEU A 84 -9.05 7.43 -0.27
C LEU A 84 -8.38 8.64 0.38
N PRO A 85 -9.14 9.73 0.63
CA PRO A 85 -8.63 10.85 1.42
C PRO A 85 -8.18 10.37 2.80
N GLY A 86 -7.04 10.88 3.26
CA GLY A 86 -6.51 10.54 4.57
C GLY A 86 -5.77 9.19 4.64
N VAL A 87 -5.66 8.47 3.54
CA VAL A 87 -4.88 7.22 3.48
C VAL A 87 -3.56 7.48 2.77
N SER A 88 -2.47 7.06 3.39
CA SER A 88 -1.14 7.10 2.80
C SER A 88 -0.47 5.74 2.92
N VAL A 89 0.41 5.43 2.00
CA VAL A 89 1.20 4.21 2.03
C VAL A 89 2.67 4.58 2.17
N GLU A 90 3.42 3.74 2.85
CA GLU A 90 4.87 3.86 2.89
C GLU A 90 5.41 3.73 1.46
N ASP A 91 6.27 4.68 1.05
CA ASP A 91 6.84 4.71 -0.30
C ASP A 91 5.77 4.63 -1.39
N PRO A 92 4.95 5.68 -1.58
CA PRO A 92 3.80 5.62 -2.48
C PRO A 92 4.17 5.36 -3.94
N ASN A 93 5.33 5.82 -4.39
CA ASN A 93 5.78 5.58 -5.77
C ASN A 93 6.10 4.09 -6.00
N ALA A 94 6.77 3.45 -5.04
CA ALA A 94 7.06 2.02 -5.12
C ALA A 94 5.77 1.19 -5.08
N ALA A 95 4.83 1.55 -4.21
CA ALA A 95 3.53 0.86 -4.12
C ALA A 95 2.74 0.98 -5.43
N ALA A 96 2.64 2.17 -6.01
CA ALA A 96 1.95 2.38 -7.28
C ALA A 96 2.59 1.59 -8.42
N GLN A 97 3.92 1.58 -8.50
CA GLN A 97 4.65 0.84 -9.51
C GLN A 97 4.46 -0.67 -9.34
N ALA A 98 4.52 -1.16 -8.10
CA ALA A 98 4.31 -2.58 -7.81
C ALA A 98 2.91 -3.05 -8.23
N ILE A 99 1.88 -2.25 -7.95
CA ILE A 99 0.51 -2.55 -8.37
C ILE A 99 0.41 -2.61 -9.91
N ALA A 100 1.05 -1.67 -10.61
CA ALA A 100 1.04 -1.65 -12.06
C ALA A 100 1.70 -2.90 -12.67
N TRP A 101 2.86 -3.31 -12.16
CA TRP A 101 3.51 -4.54 -12.62
C TRP A 101 2.74 -5.80 -12.24
N PHE A 102 2.15 -5.80 -11.04
CA PHE A 102 1.28 -6.89 -10.59
C PHE A 102 0.10 -7.10 -11.54
N GLU A 103 -0.56 -6.04 -11.98
CA GLU A 103 -1.65 -6.15 -12.96
C GLU A 103 -1.19 -6.75 -14.29
N LYS A 104 0.05 -6.50 -14.67
CA LYS A 104 0.64 -7.04 -15.91
C LYS A 104 1.17 -8.46 -15.76
N GLY A 105 1.01 -9.07 -14.59
CA GLY A 105 1.32 -10.46 -14.36
C GLY A 105 2.54 -10.76 -13.48
N MET A 106 3.24 -9.75 -12.96
CA MET A 106 4.32 -9.97 -12.01
C MET A 106 3.76 -10.39 -10.65
N ASP A 107 4.42 -11.32 -9.98
CA ASP A 107 4.12 -11.63 -8.58
C ASP A 107 4.24 -10.37 -7.73
N PHE A 108 3.29 -10.14 -6.81
CA PHE A 108 3.24 -8.88 -6.08
C PHE A 108 4.45 -8.66 -5.18
N ALA A 109 4.92 -9.73 -4.51
CA ALA A 109 6.12 -9.63 -3.68
C ALA A 109 7.33 -9.23 -4.54
N ASP A 110 7.51 -9.88 -5.68
CA ASP A 110 8.59 -9.57 -6.61
C ASP A 110 8.49 -8.13 -7.14
N ALA A 111 7.29 -7.71 -7.49
CA ALA A 111 7.02 -6.35 -7.96
C ALA A 111 7.37 -5.31 -6.89
N LEU A 112 6.99 -5.58 -5.64
CA LEU A 112 7.26 -4.66 -4.54
C LEU A 112 8.74 -4.62 -4.17
N HIS A 113 9.43 -5.76 -4.18
CA HIS A 113 10.88 -5.82 -3.97
C HIS A 113 11.62 -5.00 -5.03
N LEU A 114 11.27 -5.21 -6.29
CA LEU A 114 11.89 -4.50 -7.40
C LEU A 114 11.63 -2.99 -7.34
N ALA A 115 10.36 -2.60 -7.13
CA ALA A 115 9.97 -1.20 -7.03
C ALA A 115 10.59 -0.50 -5.81
N SER A 116 10.85 -1.25 -4.74
CA SER A 116 11.45 -0.72 -3.51
C SER A 116 12.97 -0.61 -3.56
N SER A 117 13.60 -1.13 -4.62
CA SER A 117 15.06 -1.17 -4.72
C SER A 117 15.69 0.20 -4.98
N GLY A 118 14.92 1.17 -5.46
CA GLY A 118 15.42 2.50 -5.75
C GLY A 118 16.35 2.53 -6.96
N ARG A 119 17.31 3.45 -6.93
CA ARG A 119 18.34 3.58 -7.97
C ARG A 119 19.49 2.64 -7.67
N VAL A 120 19.54 1.55 -8.40
CA VAL A 120 20.60 0.54 -8.25
C VAL A 120 21.16 0.21 -9.64
N GLU A 121 22.39 -0.29 -9.65
CA GLU A 121 23.02 -0.78 -10.88
C GLU A 121 22.22 -1.95 -11.48
N ARG A 122 21.79 -2.86 -10.62
CA ARG A 122 20.96 -4.00 -11.00
C ARG A 122 20.27 -4.63 -9.80
N PHE A 123 19.19 -5.33 -10.06
CA PHE A 123 18.54 -6.21 -9.12
C PHE A 123 18.94 -7.65 -9.44
N ALA A 124 19.52 -8.35 -8.49
CA ALA A 124 19.99 -9.71 -8.67
C ALA A 124 18.98 -10.73 -8.16
N SER A 125 18.69 -11.75 -8.95
CA SER A 125 17.77 -12.82 -8.55
C SER A 125 18.13 -14.12 -9.26
N PHE A 126 17.99 -15.22 -8.55
CA PHE A 126 18.05 -16.57 -9.15
C PHE A 126 16.72 -17.01 -9.75
N ASP A 127 15.66 -16.27 -9.54
CA ASP A 127 14.32 -16.61 -10.06
C ASP A 127 14.21 -16.22 -11.53
N ALA A 128 14.26 -17.22 -12.39
CA ALA A 128 14.20 -17.03 -13.85
C ALA A 128 12.89 -16.36 -14.30
N ARG A 129 11.77 -16.63 -13.61
CA ARG A 129 10.48 -16.02 -13.94
C ARG A 129 10.49 -14.53 -13.62
N LEU A 130 11.03 -14.17 -12.45
CA LEU A 130 11.19 -12.77 -12.07
C LEU A 130 12.07 -12.04 -13.08
N VAL A 131 13.23 -12.60 -13.40
CA VAL A 131 14.16 -11.99 -14.36
C VAL A 131 13.49 -11.75 -15.71
N ALA A 132 12.80 -12.75 -16.24
CA ALA A 132 12.12 -12.65 -17.54
C ALA A 132 11.00 -11.59 -17.51
N ARG A 133 10.18 -11.57 -16.46
CA ARG A 133 9.09 -10.59 -16.30
C ARG A 133 9.62 -9.18 -16.15
N ALA A 134 10.62 -9.01 -15.30
CA ALA A 134 11.20 -7.71 -15.04
C ALA A 134 11.82 -7.09 -16.29
N ARG A 135 12.48 -7.89 -17.12
CA ARG A 135 13.04 -7.44 -18.39
C ARG A 135 11.97 -6.93 -19.35
N ARG A 136 10.78 -7.50 -19.31
CA ARG A 136 9.66 -7.06 -20.15
C ARG A 136 8.94 -5.83 -19.61
N LEU A 137 8.78 -5.71 -18.30
CA LEU A 137 7.86 -4.76 -17.67
C LEU A 137 8.58 -3.58 -17.03
N SER A 138 9.87 -3.71 -16.71
CA SER A 138 10.61 -2.75 -15.92
C SER A 138 11.82 -2.22 -16.67
N ALA A 139 12.18 -0.96 -16.39
CA ALA A 139 13.42 -0.36 -16.84
C ALA A 139 14.60 -0.67 -15.89
N VAL A 140 14.34 -1.29 -14.73
CA VAL A 140 15.38 -1.67 -13.78
C VAL A 140 16.16 -2.85 -14.35
N PRO A 141 17.50 -2.78 -14.41
CA PRO A 141 18.31 -3.91 -14.84
C PRO A 141 18.16 -5.07 -13.86
N VAL A 142 17.73 -6.23 -14.34
CA VAL A 142 17.57 -7.45 -13.53
C VAL A 142 18.35 -8.58 -14.18
N ALA A 143 19.14 -9.27 -13.39
CA ALA A 143 19.96 -10.38 -13.88
C ALA A 143 20.24 -11.40 -12.78
N GLU A 144 20.64 -12.59 -13.18
CA GLU A 144 21.23 -13.56 -12.25
C GLU A 144 22.57 -13.06 -11.73
N PRO A 145 22.92 -13.42 -10.49
CA PRO A 145 24.24 -13.08 -9.95
C PRO A 145 25.39 -13.65 -10.75
#